data_8cbad17392b29c1084ddea095fd0cd9b
#
_entry.id   8cbad17392b29c1084ddea095fd0cd9b
#
_cell.length_a   1.000
_cell.length_b   1.000
_cell.length_c   1.000
_cell.angle_alpha   90.00
_cell.angle_beta   90.00
_cell.angle_gamma   90.00
#
_symmetry.space_group_name_H-M   'P 1'
#
loop_
_entity.id
_entity.type
_entity.pdbx_description
1 polymer ?
#
loop_
_entity_poly.entity_id
_entity_poly.type
_entity_poly.pdbx_seq_one_letter_code
_entity_poly.pdbx_strand_id
1 'polypeptide(L)'
;MTFPEMLTTYITIDDDIRSFLNTQTEKISVKKGTVISDQNTLNRKVYFVEKGLLRSFYFEKGKDITTNFYPENSILANKDTIFEKIPARHSIEAIEDSEVVFFLYSKMEELCETSLTIANFSRR
;
A
#
# COMPACT_ATOMS: atom_id res chain seq x y z
N MET A 1 -3.81 -14.50 2.33
CA MET A 1 -2.64 -14.58 1.43
C MET A 1 -1.62 -13.55 1.87
N THR A 2 -0.35 -13.92 1.97
CA THR A 2 0.72 -12.96 2.29
C THR A 2 1.09 -12.17 1.03
N PHE A 3 1.79 -11.05 1.22
CA PHE A 3 2.28 -10.25 0.09
C PHE A 3 3.21 -11.05 -0.84
N PRO A 4 4.23 -11.79 -0.32
CA PRO A 4 5.03 -12.66 -1.20
C PRO A 4 4.22 -13.71 -1.94
N GLU A 5 3.24 -14.34 -1.30
CA GLU A 5 2.37 -15.32 -1.96
C GLU A 5 1.56 -14.69 -3.09
N MET A 6 1.05 -13.48 -2.90
CA MET A 6 0.33 -12.75 -3.93
C MET A 6 1.24 -12.49 -5.13
N LEU A 7 2.47 -12.06 -4.88
CA LEU A 7 3.43 -11.80 -5.96
C LEU A 7 3.77 -13.06 -6.75
N THR A 8 3.94 -14.22 -6.09
CA THR A 8 4.24 -15.47 -6.78
C THR A 8 3.11 -15.93 -7.71
N THR A 9 1.88 -15.45 -7.50
CA THR A 9 0.76 -15.73 -8.38
C THR A 9 0.94 -15.08 -9.76
N TYR A 10 1.62 -13.93 -9.80
CA TYR A 10 1.76 -13.13 -11.02
C TYR A 10 3.15 -13.15 -11.64
N ILE A 11 4.20 -13.35 -10.84
CA ILE A 11 5.59 -13.27 -11.30
C ILE A 11 6.45 -14.34 -10.63
N THR A 12 7.59 -14.63 -11.26
CA THR A 12 8.64 -15.47 -10.67
C THR A 12 9.50 -14.57 -9.77
N ILE A 13 9.72 -15.01 -8.54
CA ILE A 13 10.54 -14.25 -7.58
C ILE A 13 12.03 -14.49 -7.91
N ASP A 14 12.70 -13.43 -8.36
CA ASP A 14 14.15 -13.45 -8.56
C ASP A 14 14.88 -12.96 -7.29
N ASP A 15 16.22 -12.94 -7.33
CA ASP A 15 17.03 -12.55 -6.17
C ASP A 15 16.82 -11.09 -5.77
N ASP A 16 16.64 -10.19 -6.73
CA ASP A 16 16.39 -8.78 -6.47
C ASP A 16 15.05 -8.57 -5.76
N ILE A 17 14.00 -9.26 -6.23
CA ILE A 17 12.68 -9.21 -5.62
C ILE A 17 12.72 -9.80 -4.21
N ARG A 18 13.42 -10.92 -4.02
CA ARG A 18 13.56 -11.54 -2.71
C ARG A 18 14.26 -10.61 -1.73
N SER A 19 15.33 -9.95 -2.14
CA SER A 19 16.03 -8.97 -1.32
C SER A 19 15.12 -7.82 -0.94
N PHE A 20 14.35 -7.29 -1.90
CA PHE A 20 13.38 -6.24 -1.65
C PHE A 20 12.35 -6.67 -0.60
N LEU A 21 11.77 -7.86 -0.75
CA LEU A 21 10.77 -8.37 0.19
C LEU A 21 11.33 -8.53 1.61
N ASN A 22 12.60 -8.92 1.72
CA ASN A 22 13.24 -9.14 3.02
C ASN A 22 13.73 -7.86 3.70
N THR A 23 14.11 -6.84 2.93
CA THR A 23 14.80 -5.65 3.47
C THR A 23 14.00 -4.36 3.38
N GLN A 24 13.04 -4.25 2.45
CA GLN A 24 12.35 -2.99 2.15
C GLN A 24 10.86 -3.01 2.50
N THR A 25 10.34 -4.11 2.98
CA THR A 25 8.93 -4.21 3.38
C THR A 25 8.82 -4.40 4.89
N GLU A 26 7.77 -3.82 5.48
CA GLU A 26 7.45 -3.99 6.89
C GLU A 26 6.02 -4.46 7.04
N LYS A 27 5.80 -5.32 8.03
CA LYS A 27 4.47 -5.82 8.39
C LYS A 27 4.05 -5.19 9.70
N ILE A 28 2.83 -4.63 9.73
CA ILE A 28 2.25 -4.04 10.92
C ILE A 28 0.88 -4.66 11.19
N SER A 29 0.54 -4.77 12.48
CA SER A 29 -0.79 -5.13 12.93
C SER A 29 -1.46 -3.85 13.43
N VAL A 30 -2.63 -3.53 12.90
CA VAL A 30 -3.37 -2.31 13.27
C VAL A 30 -4.73 -2.69 13.83
N LYS A 31 -5.13 -1.98 14.86
CA LYS A 31 -6.43 -2.19 15.49
C LYS A 31 -7.52 -1.42 14.73
N LYS A 32 -8.74 -1.94 14.81
CA LYS A 32 -9.92 -1.25 14.32
C LYS A 32 -9.92 0.22 14.76
N GLY A 33 -10.17 1.13 13.82
CA GLY A 33 -10.22 2.56 14.08
C GLY A 33 -8.88 3.28 13.94
N THR A 34 -7.77 2.55 13.72
CA THR A 34 -6.46 3.17 13.53
C THR A 34 -6.39 3.81 12.15
N VAL A 35 -6.01 5.08 12.11
CA VAL A 35 -5.73 5.80 10.85
C VAL A 35 -4.26 5.57 10.53
N ILE A 36 -3.98 4.89 9.43
CA ILE A 36 -2.60 4.57 9.02
C ILE A 36 -2.01 5.61 8.09
N SER A 37 -2.85 6.46 7.50
CA SER A 37 -2.42 7.55 6.64
C SER A 37 -3.42 8.70 6.76
N ASP A 38 -2.95 9.89 7.09
CA ASP A 38 -3.81 11.06 7.30
C ASP A 38 -3.95 11.89 6.02
N GLN A 39 -5.15 12.44 5.83
CA GLN A 39 -5.41 13.47 4.83
C GLN A 39 -4.44 14.65 5.05
N ASN A 40 -4.03 15.27 3.95
CA ASN A 40 -3.10 16.42 3.95
C ASN A 40 -1.66 16.09 4.33
N THR A 41 -1.27 14.82 4.35
CA THR A 41 0.12 14.41 4.57
C THR A 41 0.78 13.98 3.27
N LEU A 42 2.11 13.93 3.27
CA LEU A 42 2.91 13.50 2.12
C LEU A 42 3.34 12.03 2.29
N ASN A 43 2.37 11.15 2.52
CA ASN A 43 2.63 9.73 2.70
C ASN A 43 2.84 9.04 1.36
N ARG A 44 4.04 8.55 1.10
CA ARG A 44 4.44 7.88 -0.15
C ARG A 44 4.60 6.38 0.01
N LYS A 45 3.93 5.79 0.98
CA LYS A 45 3.94 4.35 1.22
C LYS A 45 2.89 3.66 0.35
N VAL A 46 3.22 2.43 -0.05
CA VAL A 46 2.29 1.49 -0.70
C VAL A 46 1.93 0.43 0.32
N TYR A 47 0.66 0.10 0.42
CA TYR A 47 0.13 -0.84 1.40
C TYR A 47 -0.48 -2.05 0.71
N PHE A 48 -0.28 -3.23 1.31
CA PHE A 48 -0.96 -4.46 0.91
C PHE A 48 -1.70 -5.02 2.13
N VAL A 49 -2.99 -5.31 1.96
CA VAL A 49 -3.85 -5.84 3.03
C VAL A 49 -3.70 -7.36 3.05
N GLU A 50 -2.94 -7.89 4.00
CA GLU A 50 -2.82 -9.34 4.17
C GLU A 50 -4.03 -9.93 4.87
N LYS A 51 -4.63 -9.18 5.80
CA LYS A 51 -5.79 -9.61 6.56
C LYS A 51 -6.57 -8.39 7.04
N GLY A 52 -7.89 -8.49 7.04
CA GLY A 52 -8.74 -7.42 7.54
C GLY A 52 -9.36 -6.57 6.45
N LEU A 53 -9.67 -5.33 6.80
CA LEU A 53 -10.38 -4.40 5.91
C LEU A 53 -9.98 -2.97 6.22
N LEU A 54 -9.55 -2.24 5.18
CA LEU A 54 -9.26 -0.80 5.26
C LEU A 54 -10.29 -0.02 4.46
N ARG A 55 -10.38 1.28 4.71
CA ARG A 55 -11.15 2.22 3.89
C ARG A 55 -10.34 3.47 3.63
N SER A 56 -10.61 4.14 2.51
CA SER A 56 -10.19 5.52 2.30
C SER A 56 -11.40 6.43 2.53
N PHE A 57 -11.14 7.59 3.11
CA PHE A 57 -12.19 8.55 3.43
C PHE A 57 -11.64 9.97 3.49
N TYR A 58 -12.53 10.96 3.45
CA TYR A 58 -12.18 12.36 3.67
C TYR A 58 -13.29 13.06 4.42
N PHE A 59 -12.95 14.18 5.02
CA PHE A 59 -13.93 15.03 5.68
C PHE A 59 -14.31 16.20 4.77
N GLU A 60 -15.59 16.45 4.62
CA GLU A 60 -16.11 17.59 3.91
C GLU A 60 -17.28 18.17 4.70
N LYS A 61 -17.16 19.45 5.09
CA LYS A 61 -18.18 20.14 5.88
C LYS A 61 -18.58 19.39 7.15
N GLY A 62 -17.58 18.80 7.82
CA GLY A 62 -17.76 18.03 9.04
C GLY A 62 -18.32 16.63 8.84
N LYS A 63 -18.46 16.18 7.60
CA LYS A 63 -18.96 14.84 7.30
C LYS A 63 -17.81 13.91 6.87
N ASP A 64 -17.84 12.70 7.41
CA ASP A 64 -16.93 11.62 7.04
C ASP A 64 -17.49 10.91 5.81
N ILE A 65 -16.75 10.97 4.71
CA ILE A 65 -17.17 10.38 3.44
C ILE A 65 -16.22 9.28 3.04
N THR A 66 -16.69 8.03 3.04
CA THR A 66 -15.91 6.88 2.59
C THR A 66 -15.91 6.84 1.06
N THR A 67 -14.73 6.70 0.47
CA THR A 67 -14.58 6.65 -0.99
C THR A 67 -14.35 5.25 -1.52
N ASN A 68 -13.58 4.42 -0.80
CA ASN A 68 -13.27 3.04 -1.20
C ASN A 68 -13.08 2.15 0.01
N PHE A 69 -13.32 0.86 -0.20
CA PHE A 69 -12.98 -0.20 0.75
C PHE A 69 -11.88 -1.08 0.16
N TYR A 70 -10.97 -1.55 1.02
CA TYR A 70 -9.84 -2.38 0.62
C TYR A 70 -9.83 -3.66 1.45
N PRO A 71 -10.40 -4.75 0.90
CA PRO A 71 -10.40 -6.05 1.57
C PRO A 71 -9.05 -6.74 1.47
N GLU A 72 -8.96 -7.97 1.96
CA GLU A 72 -7.76 -8.79 1.84
C GLU A 72 -7.28 -8.86 0.39
N ASN A 73 -5.98 -8.86 0.22
CA ASN A 73 -5.27 -8.91 -1.05
C ASN A 73 -5.34 -7.63 -1.89
N SER A 74 -5.86 -6.53 -1.32
CA SER A 74 -5.85 -5.23 -2.00
C SER A 74 -4.48 -4.55 -1.86
N ILE A 75 -4.09 -3.82 -2.91
CA ILE A 75 -2.94 -2.92 -2.90
C ILE A 75 -3.49 -1.50 -2.99
N LEU A 76 -3.00 -0.62 -2.13
CA LEU A 76 -3.47 0.77 -2.11
C LEU A 76 -2.34 1.74 -1.77
N ALA A 77 -2.48 2.97 -2.26
CA ALA A 77 -1.52 4.04 -2.03
C ALA A 77 -2.21 5.38 -2.27
N ASN A 78 -1.63 6.46 -1.71
CA ASN A 78 -2.08 7.82 -2.02
C ASN A 78 -1.47 8.25 -3.36
N LYS A 79 -2.19 8.00 -4.43
CA LYS A 79 -1.74 8.32 -5.79
C LYS A 79 -1.44 9.80 -5.98
N ASP A 80 -2.21 10.67 -5.33
CA ASP A 80 -2.00 12.12 -5.37
C ASP A 80 -0.59 12.48 -4.92
N THR A 81 -0.15 11.93 -3.79
CA THR A 81 1.17 12.21 -3.24
C THR A 81 2.28 11.56 -4.06
N ILE A 82 2.06 10.33 -4.50
CA ILE A 82 3.09 9.57 -5.24
C ILE A 82 3.33 10.17 -6.62
N PHE A 83 2.28 10.42 -7.38
CA PHE A 83 2.40 10.83 -8.78
C PHE A 83 2.32 12.34 -8.97
N GLU A 84 1.47 13.04 -8.23
CA GLU A 84 1.28 14.49 -8.36
C GLU A 84 2.11 15.29 -7.35
N LYS A 85 2.72 14.62 -6.35
CA LYS A 85 3.56 15.22 -5.31
C LYS A 85 2.83 16.29 -4.48
N ILE A 86 1.53 16.09 -4.30
CA ILE A 86 0.69 16.96 -3.47
C ILE A 86 0.23 16.22 -2.21
N PRO A 87 -0.22 16.92 -1.18
CA PRO A 87 -0.75 16.28 0.02
C PRO A 87 -1.92 15.35 -0.31
N ALA A 88 -2.03 14.25 0.41
CA ALA A 88 -3.09 13.26 0.23
C ALA A 88 -4.47 13.89 0.42
N ARG A 89 -5.40 13.59 -0.47
CA ARG A 89 -6.79 14.07 -0.39
C ARG A 89 -7.65 13.19 0.50
N HIS A 90 -7.14 12.00 0.83
CA HIS A 90 -7.88 11.00 1.61
C HIS A 90 -7.04 10.47 2.76
N SER A 91 -7.72 10.09 3.83
CA SER A 91 -7.13 9.31 4.92
C SER A 91 -7.40 7.83 4.68
N ILE A 92 -6.63 6.96 5.33
CA ILE A 92 -6.80 5.50 5.27
C ILE A 92 -6.93 4.99 6.70
N GLU A 93 -7.98 4.23 6.97
CA GLU A 93 -8.32 3.74 8.30
C GLU A 93 -8.63 2.24 8.28
N ALA A 94 -8.25 1.53 9.35
CA ALA A 94 -8.64 0.15 9.54
C ALA A 94 -10.08 0.07 10.07
N ILE A 95 -10.95 -0.62 9.36
CA ILE A 95 -12.36 -0.81 9.76
C ILE A 95 -12.47 -1.97 10.74
N GLU A 96 -11.55 -2.91 10.67
CA GLU A 96 -11.42 -4.03 11.61
C GLU A 96 -9.94 -4.25 11.89
N ASP A 97 -9.62 -5.09 12.88
CA ASP A 97 -8.23 -5.44 13.16
C ASP A 97 -7.61 -6.02 11.90
N SER A 98 -6.49 -5.46 11.46
CA SER A 98 -5.90 -5.77 10.17
C SER A 98 -4.41 -6.02 10.27
N GLU A 99 -3.89 -6.82 9.33
CA GLU A 99 -2.47 -7.02 9.13
C GLU A 99 -2.11 -6.46 7.75
N VAL A 100 -1.14 -5.55 7.72
CA VAL A 100 -0.80 -4.77 6.53
C VAL A 100 0.70 -4.80 6.32
N VAL A 101 1.12 -5.01 5.08
CA VAL A 101 2.51 -4.87 4.67
C VAL A 101 2.65 -3.55 3.94
N PHE A 102 3.73 -2.81 4.19
CA PHE A 102 3.97 -1.57 3.46
C PHE A 102 5.43 -1.43 3.05
N PHE A 103 5.66 -0.58 2.05
CA PHE A 103 6.98 -0.20 1.59
C PHE A 103 6.91 1.19 0.98
N LEU A 104 8.06 1.85 0.85
CA LEU A 104 8.13 3.15 0.20
C LEU A 104 8.08 2.97 -1.32
N TYR A 105 7.30 3.79 -2.01
CA TYR A 105 7.20 3.74 -3.47
C TYR A 105 8.57 3.96 -4.14
N SER A 106 9.42 4.82 -3.58
CA SER A 106 10.76 5.06 -4.11
C SER A 106 11.61 3.79 -4.14
N LYS A 107 11.41 2.88 -3.19
CA LYS A 107 12.14 1.61 -3.15
C LYS A 107 11.64 0.65 -4.23
N MET A 108 10.37 0.71 -4.55
CA MET A 108 9.83 -0.04 -5.70
C MET A 108 10.37 0.51 -7.02
N GLU A 109 10.51 1.83 -7.15
CA GLU A 109 11.11 2.45 -8.34
C GLU A 109 12.55 1.97 -8.53
N GLU A 110 13.34 1.91 -7.46
CA GLU A 110 14.71 1.39 -7.51
C GLU A 110 14.73 -0.07 -7.97
N LEU A 111 13.81 -0.88 -7.47
CA LEU A 111 13.69 -2.28 -7.89
C LEU A 111 13.35 -2.39 -9.37
N CYS A 112 12.51 -1.52 -9.89
CA CYS A 112 12.15 -1.50 -11.32
C CYS A 112 13.35 -1.24 -12.23
N GLU A 113 14.39 -0.57 -11.74
CA GLU A 113 15.61 -0.33 -12.50
C GLU A 113 16.48 -1.58 -12.62
N THR A 114 16.37 -2.53 -11.68
CA THR A 114 17.18 -3.73 -11.62
C THR A 114 16.44 -5.00 -12.02
N SER A 115 15.11 -5.02 -11.90
CA SER A 115 14.28 -6.18 -12.22
C SER A 115 13.26 -5.86 -13.30
N LEU A 116 13.47 -6.38 -14.50
CA LEU A 116 12.52 -6.21 -15.61
C LEU A 116 11.18 -6.87 -15.28
N THR A 117 11.18 -7.96 -14.55
CA THR A 117 9.98 -8.68 -14.15
C THR A 117 9.05 -7.80 -13.32
N ILE A 118 9.59 -7.13 -12.28
CA ILE A 118 8.77 -6.28 -11.41
C ILE A 118 8.37 -4.99 -12.13
N ALA A 119 9.22 -4.46 -13.01
CA ALA A 119 8.90 -3.28 -13.81
C ALA A 119 7.68 -3.56 -14.70
N ASN A 120 7.64 -4.70 -15.36
CA ASN A 120 6.52 -5.11 -16.19
C ASN A 120 5.25 -5.35 -15.36
N PHE A 121 5.38 -5.92 -14.17
CA PHE A 121 4.26 -6.12 -13.25
C PHE A 121 3.67 -4.80 -12.78
N SER A 122 4.51 -3.84 -12.39
CA SER A 122 4.05 -2.56 -11.82
C SER A 122 3.37 -1.64 -12.84
N ARG A 123 3.54 -1.91 -14.14
CA ARG A 123 2.90 -1.13 -15.23
C ARG A 123 1.48 -1.60 -15.57
N ARG A 124 1.05 -2.69 -14.98
CA ARG A 124 -0.29 -3.26 -15.26
C ARG A 124 -1.42 -2.53 -14.56
#